data_3f8c9e928adf5a7db0bb5fe6979becae
#
_entry.id   3f8c9e928adf5a7db0bb5fe6979becae
#
_cell.length_a   1.000
_cell.length_b   1.000
_cell.length_c   1.000
_cell.angle_alpha   90.00
_cell.angle_beta   90.00
_cell.angle_gamma   90.00
#
_symmetry.space_group_name_H-M   'P 1'
#
loop_
_entity.id
_entity.type
_entity.pdbx_description
1 polymer ?
#
loop_
_entity_poly.entity_id
_entity_poly.type
_entity_poly.pdbx_seq_one_letter_code
_entity_poly.pdbx_strand_id
1 'polypeptide(L)' 'MKIKYDHETDAIYVIISNDKIVDSEETSKDVIVDYNSKDEVVAIEILNVKNSEHTIDLPFVLKSA' A
#
# COMPACT_ATOMS: atom_id res chain seq x y z
N MET A 1 -7.47 8.58 5.50
CA MET A 1 -6.70 7.89 4.47
C MET A 1 -5.99 8.89 3.57
N LYS A 2 -4.79 8.57 3.19
CA LYS A 2 -3.97 9.45 2.36
C LYS A 2 -3.31 8.62 1.26
N ILE A 3 -3.35 9.10 0.02
CA ILE A 3 -2.70 8.44 -1.11
C ILE A 3 -1.66 9.41 -1.65
N LYS A 4 -0.44 8.91 -1.85
CA LYS A 4 0.64 9.73 -2.37
C LYS A 4 1.48 8.92 -3.35
N TYR A 5 1.90 9.58 -4.43
CA TYR A 5 2.82 9.00 -5.40
C TYR A 5 4.19 9.65 -5.23
N ASP A 6 5.23 8.81 -5.12
CA ASP A 6 6.61 9.26 -5.09
C ASP A 6 7.27 8.91 -6.42
N HIS A 7 7.58 9.93 -7.23
CA HIS A 7 8.15 9.71 -8.56
C HIS A 7 9.62 9.29 -8.53
N GLU A 8 10.35 9.55 -7.45
CA GLU A 8 11.74 9.13 -7.33
C GLU A 8 11.85 7.63 -7.14
N THR A 9 10.97 7.06 -6.33
CA THR A 9 10.93 5.62 -6.09
C THR A 9 9.94 4.90 -6.99
N ASP A 10 9.15 5.65 -7.75
CA ASP A 10 8.09 5.13 -8.61
C ASP A 10 7.11 4.24 -7.82
N ALA A 11 6.67 4.74 -6.67
CA ALA A 11 5.81 3.99 -5.77
C ALA A 11 4.58 4.81 -5.35
N ILE A 12 3.47 4.12 -5.17
CA ILE A 12 2.27 4.70 -4.58
C ILE A 12 2.15 4.19 -3.15
N TYR A 13 1.88 5.11 -2.22
CA TYR A 13 1.65 4.80 -0.82
C TYR A 13 0.20 5.10 -0.48
N VAL A 14 -0.53 4.09 -0.01
CA VAL A 14 -1.88 4.24 0.52
C VAL A 14 -1.79 4.15 2.03
N ILE A 15 -1.89 5.28 2.72
CA ILE A 15 -1.73 5.35 4.17
C ILE A 15 -3.12 5.33 4.80
N ILE A 16 -3.43 4.27 5.53
CA ILE A 16 -4.75 4.05 6.12
C ILE A 16 -4.81 4.58 7.54
N SER A 17 -3.73 4.40 8.30
CA SER A 17 -3.66 4.89 9.68
C SER A 17 -2.26 5.39 10.02
N ASN A 18 -2.12 6.04 11.17
CA ASN A 18 -0.84 6.52 11.66
C ASN A 18 -0.20 5.56 12.68
N ASP A 19 -0.74 4.35 12.79
CA ASP A 19 -0.22 3.36 13.73
C ASP A 19 1.19 2.97 13.34
N LYS A 20 1.96 2.52 14.33
CA LYS A 20 3.30 2.05 14.10
C LYS A 20 3.28 0.76 13.28
N ILE A 21 4.07 0.71 12.23
CA ILE A 21 4.25 -0.48 11.41
C ILE A 21 5.21 -1.42 12.15
N VAL A 22 4.77 -2.65 12.39
CA VAL A 22 5.60 -3.67 13.05
C VAL A 22 5.93 -4.84 12.13
N ASP A 23 5.20 -4.98 11.02
CA ASP A 23 5.42 -6.06 10.06
C ASP A 23 5.01 -5.61 8.67
N SER A 24 5.65 -6.17 7.66
CA SER A 24 5.35 -5.88 6.25
C SER A 24 5.41 -7.17 5.47
N GLU A 25 4.49 -7.34 4.53
CA GLU A 25 4.38 -8.56 3.74
C GLU A 25 4.15 -8.24 2.27
N GLU A 26 4.94 -8.85 1.39
CA GLU A 26 4.67 -8.76 -0.04
C GLU A 26 3.56 -9.76 -0.39
N THR A 27 2.35 -9.24 -0.60
CA THR A 27 1.17 -10.07 -0.84
C THR A 27 1.03 -10.48 -2.29
N SER A 28 1.60 -9.71 -3.19
CA SER A 28 1.70 -10.03 -4.61
C SER A 28 2.87 -9.25 -5.18
N LYS A 29 3.24 -9.50 -6.43
CA LYS A 29 4.36 -8.78 -7.03
C LYS A 29 4.14 -7.28 -6.97
N ASP A 30 5.12 -6.55 -6.44
CA ASP A 30 5.14 -5.10 -6.32
C ASP A 30 4.04 -4.53 -5.41
N VAL A 31 3.44 -5.35 -4.54
CA VAL A 31 2.46 -4.89 -3.56
C VAL A 31 2.88 -5.34 -2.17
N ILE A 32 3.16 -4.36 -1.31
CA ILE A 32 3.56 -4.61 0.07
C ILE A 32 2.47 -4.08 1.01
N VAL A 33 2.04 -4.89 1.95
CA VAL A 33 1.06 -4.49 2.95
C VAL A 33 1.75 -4.38 4.30
N ASP A 34 1.56 -3.24 4.96
CA ASP A 34 2.17 -2.94 6.27
C ASP A 34 1.13 -3.09 7.36
N TYR A 35 1.51 -3.74 8.46
CA TYR A 35 0.61 -4.08 9.57
C TYR A 35 1.09 -3.50 10.90
N ASN A 36 0.15 -3.24 11.78
CA ASN A 36 0.43 -2.86 13.17
C ASN A 36 0.52 -4.12 14.07
N SER A 37 0.69 -3.90 15.38
CA SER A 37 0.83 -5.00 16.34
C SER A 37 -0.44 -5.85 16.49
N LYS A 38 -1.57 -5.37 15.98
CA LYS A 38 -2.86 -6.10 16.02
C LYS A 38 -3.19 -6.76 14.69
N ASP A 39 -2.22 -6.84 13.77
CA ASP A 39 -2.40 -7.37 12.42
C ASP A 39 -3.43 -6.58 11.58
N GLU A 40 -3.63 -5.32 11.92
CA GLU A 40 -4.46 -4.45 11.12
C GLU A 40 -3.61 -3.77 10.05
N VAL A 41 -4.18 -3.52 8.87
CA VAL A 41 -3.48 -2.86 7.77
C VAL A 41 -3.28 -1.37 8.10
N VAL A 42 -2.04 -0.94 8.06
CA VAL A 42 -1.65 0.46 8.30
C VAL A 42 -1.45 1.19 6.98
N ALA A 43 -0.78 0.55 6.04
CA ALA A 43 -0.46 1.15 4.74
C ALA A 43 -0.27 0.07 3.68
N ILE A 44 -0.36 0.49 2.43
CA ILE A 44 -0.07 -0.36 1.28
C ILE A 44 0.89 0.39 0.38
N GLU A 45 1.94 -0.30 -0.08
CA GLU A 45 2.94 0.24 -0.98
C GLU A 45 2.84 -0.49 -2.31
N ILE A 46 2.71 0.26 -3.39
CA ILE A 46 2.64 -0.28 -4.75
C ILE A 46 3.87 0.20 -5.48
N LEU A 47 4.73 -0.74 -5.88
CA LEU A 47 6.03 -0.45 -6.48
C LEU A 47 5.97 -0.59 -8.01
N ASN A 48 6.97 -0.02 -8.69
CA ASN A 48 7.11 -0.11 -10.15
C ASN A 48 5.84 0.31 -10.91
N VAL A 49 5.28 1.42 -10.51
CA VAL A 49 3.98 1.89 -11.03
C VAL A 49 4.02 2.12 -12.53
N LYS A 50 5.08 2.79 -13.04
CA LYS A 50 5.19 3.10 -14.47
C LYS A 50 5.41 1.88 -15.35
N ASN A 51 6.04 0.84 -14.79
CA ASN A 51 6.39 -0.36 -15.54
C ASN A 51 5.39 -1.50 -15.32
N SER A 52 4.33 -1.24 -14.55
CA SER A 52 3.31 -2.23 -14.30
C SER A 52 2.33 -2.28 -15.47
N GLU A 53 2.19 -3.45 -16.07
CA GLU A 53 1.20 -3.69 -17.13
C GLU A 53 -0.05 -4.36 -16.59
N HIS A 54 -0.15 -4.50 -15.27
CA HIS A 54 -1.29 -5.19 -14.68
C HIS A 54 -2.21 -4.25 -13.95
N THR A 55 -3.46 -4.64 -13.91
CA THR A 55 -4.42 -4.06 -13.00
C THR A 55 -4.04 -4.49 -11.59
N ILE A 56 -3.98 -3.54 -10.68
CA ILE A 56 -3.69 -3.83 -9.28
C ILE A 56 -5.04 -3.94 -8.55
N ASP A 57 -5.35 -5.15 -8.10
CA ASP A 57 -6.55 -5.39 -7.31
C ASP A 57 -6.20 -5.31 -5.83
N LEU A 58 -6.75 -4.32 -5.15
CA LEU A 58 -6.56 -4.17 -3.73
C LEU A 58 -7.54 -5.08 -2.97
N PRO A 59 -7.12 -5.61 -1.81
CA PRO A 59 -7.97 -6.54 -1.05
C PRO A 59 -9.15 -5.86 -0.33
N PHE A 60 -9.44 -4.61 -0.65
CA PHE A 60 -10.53 -3.85 -0.03
C PHE A 60 -11.03 -2.77 -0.97
N VAL A 61 -12.25 -2.32 -0.72
CA VAL A 61 -12.86 -1.22 -1.46
C VAL A 61 -12.62 0.08 -0.70
N LEU A 62 -12.02 1.06 -1.38
CA LEU A 62 -11.83 2.39 -0.81
C LEU A 62 -13.09 3.23 -1.09
N LYS A 63 -13.78 3.62 -0.05
CA LYS A 63 -14.94 4.49 -0.17
C LYS A 63 -14.56 5.89 0.33
N SER A 64 -14.87 6.90 -0.46
CA SER A 64 -14.81 8.26 0.04
C SER A 64 -15.96 8.51 1.01
N ALA A 65 -15.66 9.15 2.08
CA ALA A 65 -16.68 9.49 3.08
C ALA A 65 -17.60 10.62 2.56
#